data_cac0dd1e70bd8ddc39404f75a2f72659
#
_entry.id   cac0dd1e70bd8ddc39404f75a2f72659
#
_cell.length_a   1.000
_cell.length_b   1.000
_cell.length_c   1.000
_cell.angle_alpha   90.00
_cell.angle_beta   90.00
_cell.angle_gamma   90.00
#
_symmetry.space_group_name_H-M   'P 1'
#
loop_
_entity.id
_entity.type
_entity.pdbx_description
1 polymer ?
#
loop_
_entity_poly.entity_id
_entity_poly.type
_entity_poly.pdbx_seq_one_letter_code
_entity_poly.pdbx_strand_id
1 'polypeptide(L)'
;VAGVLAVDKDGKDIEITCKAAIVCTGCAGCNKKFIEDETGYKHGEDMFNFAIPGIMGEGLRMAWEAGADHVPVRIEQAAAIEGVDDLPASVGNVMSQPNLLVNLQGKRIMNEDQMQNTTFLSNAVSHQKDRVGISIIDSSIARYYMRNGVDNVSMVRPDPDVSDFADAIKMAQEKGNTGLFIADSIEELAEKTGKIGR
;
A
#
# COMPACT_ATOMS: atom_id res chain seq x y z
N VAL A 1 36.57 -0.46 -0.77
CA VAL A 1 36.13 0.56 -1.74
C VAL A 1 37.28 1.53 -1.91
N ALA A 2 37.72 1.75 -3.16
CA ALA A 2 38.78 2.71 -3.49
C ALA A 2 38.22 4.02 -4.07
N GLY A 3 37.02 3.98 -4.59
CA GLY A 3 36.38 5.12 -5.23
C GLY A 3 35.04 4.77 -5.86
N VAL A 4 34.52 5.71 -6.63
CA VAL A 4 33.30 5.61 -7.42
C VAL A 4 33.58 6.02 -8.85
N LEU A 5 33.07 5.24 -9.81
CA LEU A 5 33.05 5.61 -11.21
C LEU A 5 31.68 6.20 -11.55
N ALA A 6 31.66 7.31 -12.24
CA ALA A 6 30.44 7.98 -12.67
C ALA A 6 30.59 8.47 -14.12
N VAL A 7 29.48 8.80 -14.73
CA VAL A 7 29.43 9.41 -16.06
C VAL A 7 28.73 10.75 -15.94
N ASP A 8 29.31 11.80 -16.49
CA ASP A 8 28.69 13.14 -16.50
C ASP A 8 27.56 13.23 -17.55
N LYS A 9 26.88 14.38 -17.57
CA LYS A 9 25.80 14.68 -18.53
C LYS A 9 26.23 14.64 -20.00
N ASP A 10 27.54 14.78 -20.27
CA ASP A 10 28.12 14.82 -21.61
C ASP A 10 28.71 13.44 -22.02
N GLY A 11 28.49 12.41 -21.17
CA GLY A 11 28.97 11.06 -21.39
C GLY A 11 30.45 10.82 -21.06
N LYS A 12 31.09 11.74 -20.32
CA LYS A 12 32.48 11.61 -19.94
C LYS A 12 32.64 10.88 -18.62
N ASP A 13 33.55 9.93 -18.57
CA ASP A 13 33.88 9.18 -17.36
C ASP A 13 34.51 10.09 -16.29
N ILE A 14 34.02 9.93 -15.07
CA ILE A 14 34.54 10.58 -13.86
C ILE A 14 34.97 9.52 -12.89
N GLU A 15 36.21 9.58 -12.43
CA GLU A 15 36.75 8.74 -11.35
C GLU A 15 36.86 9.57 -10.07
N ILE A 16 36.21 9.14 -9.02
CA ILE A 16 36.23 9.81 -7.72
C ILE A 16 36.91 8.90 -6.70
N THR A 17 38.12 9.22 -6.34
CA THR A 17 38.86 8.51 -5.27
C THR A 17 38.30 8.90 -3.91
N CYS A 18 37.92 7.92 -3.11
CA CYS A 18 37.40 8.16 -1.75
C CYS A 18 37.76 7.00 -0.79
N LYS A 19 37.79 7.32 0.49
CA LYS A 19 38.03 6.34 1.57
C LYS A 19 36.78 5.56 1.93
N ALA A 20 35.61 6.14 1.71
CA ALA A 20 34.29 5.56 1.95
C ALA A 20 33.28 6.16 0.99
N ALA A 21 32.26 5.38 0.64
CA ALA A 21 31.11 5.82 -0.14
C ALA A 21 29.83 5.48 0.64
N ILE A 22 28.87 6.42 0.64
CA ILE A 22 27.55 6.24 1.22
C ILE A 22 26.56 6.11 0.05
N VAL A 23 25.87 4.97 -0.02
CA VAL A 23 24.87 4.70 -1.08
C VAL A 23 23.51 5.22 -0.61
N CYS A 24 23.01 6.26 -1.30
CA CYS A 24 21.73 6.91 -1.01
C CYS A 24 20.78 6.88 -2.22
N THR A 25 20.84 5.82 -3.02
CA THR A 25 20.09 5.69 -4.28
C THR A 25 18.68 5.15 -4.12
N GLY A 26 18.25 4.92 -2.91
CA GLY A 26 16.96 4.27 -2.61
C GLY A 26 16.99 2.76 -2.83
N CYS A 27 15.80 2.16 -2.82
CA CYS A 27 15.62 0.73 -3.00
C CYS A 27 15.38 0.37 -4.48
N ALA A 28 14.62 -0.69 -4.77
CA ALA A 28 14.35 -1.22 -6.11
C ALA A 28 12.84 -1.30 -6.41
N GLY A 29 12.02 -0.43 -5.82
CA GLY A 29 10.56 -0.51 -5.92
C GLY A 29 9.99 -0.49 -7.33
N CYS A 30 10.69 0.09 -8.30
CA CYS A 30 10.27 0.11 -9.71
C CYS A 30 10.81 -1.06 -10.53
N ASN A 31 11.67 -1.89 -9.97
CA ASN A 31 12.25 -3.03 -10.67
C ASN A 31 11.43 -4.29 -10.39
N LYS A 32 10.51 -4.62 -11.31
CA LYS A 32 9.61 -5.77 -11.18
C LYS A 32 10.37 -7.08 -10.97
N LYS A 33 11.39 -7.30 -11.80
CA LYS A 33 12.19 -8.54 -11.71
C LYS A 33 12.92 -8.64 -10.38
N PHE A 34 13.51 -7.56 -9.89
CA PHE A 34 14.16 -7.53 -8.59
C PHE A 34 13.18 -7.90 -7.46
N ILE A 35 11.97 -7.32 -7.48
CA ILE A 35 10.94 -7.62 -6.49
C ILE A 35 10.54 -9.09 -6.52
N GLU A 36 10.31 -9.65 -7.72
CA GLU A 36 9.97 -11.07 -7.87
C GLU A 36 11.09 -11.98 -7.38
N ASP A 37 12.33 -11.72 -7.76
CA ASP A 37 13.50 -12.52 -7.39
C ASP A 37 13.74 -12.51 -5.87
N GLU A 38 13.58 -11.35 -5.22
CA GLU A 38 13.91 -11.18 -3.80
C GLU A 38 12.77 -11.54 -2.86
N THR A 39 11.53 -11.47 -3.31
CA THR A 39 10.36 -11.59 -2.42
C THR A 39 9.40 -12.70 -2.82
N GLY A 40 9.48 -13.18 -4.04
CA GLY A 40 8.52 -14.11 -4.63
C GLY A 40 7.17 -13.49 -4.99
N TYR A 41 6.98 -12.17 -4.79
CA TYR A 41 5.76 -11.49 -5.19
C TYR A 41 5.80 -11.10 -6.67
N LYS A 42 4.73 -11.39 -7.40
CA LYS A 42 4.57 -10.97 -8.78
C LYS A 42 4.01 -9.55 -8.84
N HIS A 43 4.82 -8.64 -9.34
CA HIS A 43 4.44 -7.24 -9.47
C HIS A 43 3.34 -7.05 -10.52
N GLY A 44 2.20 -6.49 -10.09
CA GLY A 44 0.99 -6.29 -10.91
C GLY A 44 -0.04 -7.42 -10.81
N GLU A 45 0.29 -8.53 -10.11
CA GLU A 45 -0.64 -9.61 -9.76
C GLU A 45 -0.89 -9.66 -8.25
N ASP A 46 0.18 -9.93 -7.48
CA ASP A 46 0.14 -10.06 -6.02
C ASP A 46 0.39 -8.74 -5.30
N MET A 47 1.08 -7.83 -5.95
CA MET A 47 1.56 -6.58 -5.39
C MET A 47 1.52 -5.46 -6.44
N PHE A 48 1.08 -4.29 -6.02
CA PHE A 48 1.07 -3.08 -6.84
C PHE A 48 2.17 -2.13 -6.40
N ASN A 49 2.71 -1.38 -7.37
CA ASN A 49 3.82 -0.49 -7.10
C ASN A 49 3.34 0.80 -6.43
N PHE A 50 3.90 1.10 -5.26
CA PHE A 50 3.86 2.42 -4.65
C PHE A 50 5.29 2.86 -4.38
N ALA A 51 5.99 3.27 -5.44
CA ALA A 51 7.39 3.65 -5.38
C ALA A 51 7.66 4.95 -6.13
N ILE A 52 8.72 5.62 -5.72
CA ILE A 52 9.22 6.80 -6.45
C ILE A 52 9.71 6.33 -7.82
N PRO A 53 9.25 6.94 -8.93
CA PRO A 53 9.68 6.57 -10.27
C PRO A 53 11.19 6.59 -10.43
N GLY A 54 11.74 5.56 -11.09
CA GLY A 54 13.17 5.45 -11.38
C GLY A 54 14.00 4.72 -10.34
N ILE A 55 13.43 4.26 -9.23
CA ILE A 55 14.16 3.47 -8.22
C ILE A 55 14.27 2.03 -8.71
N MET A 56 15.42 1.67 -9.30
CA MET A 56 15.63 0.36 -9.96
C MET A 56 16.61 -0.56 -9.21
N GLY A 57 17.22 -0.10 -8.10
CA GLY A 57 18.12 -0.90 -7.28
C GLY A 57 19.58 -0.89 -7.69
N GLU A 58 20.01 0.09 -8.48
CA GLU A 58 21.39 0.18 -8.98
C GLU A 58 22.40 0.26 -7.82
N GLY A 59 22.11 1.07 -6.79
CA GLY A 59 23.00 1.20 -5.64
C GLY A 59 23.15 -0.08 -4.84
N LEU A 60 22.09 -0.86 -4.71
CA LEU A 60 22.16 -2.18 -4.08
C LEU A 60 23.09 -3.11 -4.85
N ARG A 61 22.93 -3.18 -6.18
CA ARG A 61 23.79 -4.01 -7.04
C ARG A 61 25.25 -3.57 -6.94
N MET A 62 25.52 -2.26 -7.02
CA MET A 62 26.88 -1.73 -6.88
C MET A 62 27.51 -2.09 -5.55
N ALA A 63 26.74 -2.06 -4.45
CA ALA A 63 27.22 -2.44 -3.14
C ALA A 63 27.57 -3.93 -3.08
N TRP A 64 26.73 -4.81 -3.63
CA TRP A 64 26.97 -6.26 -3.69
C TRP A 64 28.17 -6.60 -4.59
N GLU A 65 28.30 -5.96 -5.76
CA GLU A 65 29.45 -6.10 -6.64
C GLU A 65 30.74 -5.66 -5.95
N ALA A 66 30.68 -4.67 -5.07
CA ALA A 66 31.80 -4.23 -4.24
C ALA A 66 32.09 -5.14 -3.03
N GLY A 67 31.33 -6.23 -2.86
CA GLY A 67 31.53 -7.23 -1.81
C GLY A 67 30.72 -7.01 -0.54
N ALA A 68 29.67 -6.17 -0.58
CA ALA A 68 28.71 -6.08 0.53
C ALA A 68 27.92 -7.39 0.66
N ASP A 69 27.56 -7.72 1.90
CA ASP A 69 26.74 -8.90 2.19
C ASP A 69 25.30 -8.67 1.71
N HIS A 70 24.67 -9.77 1.27
CA HIS A 70 23.28 -9.75 0.80
C HIS A 70 22.35 -10.29 1.89
N VAL A 71 21.55 -9.43 2.46
CA VAL A 71 20.46 -9.83 3.32
C VAL A 71 19.14 -9.83 2.55
N PRO A 72 18.20 -10.75 2.86
CA PRO A 72 16.90 -10.79 2.19
C PRO A 72 16.18 -9.44 2.24
N VAL A 73 15.72 -8.98 1.10
CA VAL A 73 14.99 -7.73 0.99
C VAL A 73 13.65 -7.84 1.71
N ARG A 74 13.35 -6.86 2.55
CA ARG A 74 12.06 -6.70 3.21
C ARG A 74 11.32 -5.56 2.55
N ILE A 75 10.06 -5.79 2.20
CA ILE A 75 9.20 -4.77 1.61
C ILE A 75 8.23 -4.30 2.68
N GLU A 76 8.14 -2.98 2.86
CA GLU A 76 7.01 -2.40 3.55
C GLU A 76 5.80 -2.48 2.61
N GLN A 77 4.75 -3.13 3.08
CA GLN A 77 3.50 -3.29 2.33
C GLN A 77 2.50 -2.24 2.80
N ALA A 78 1.67 -1.75 1.90
CA ALA A 78 0.50 -0.97 2.22
C ALA A 78 -0.74 -1.72 1.72
N ALA A 79 -1.74 -1.88 2.58
CA ALA A 79 -3.03 -2.39 2.15
C ALA A 79 -3.73 -1.34 1.29
N ALA A 80 -4.31 -1.76 0.17
CA ALA A 80 -5.04 -0.88 -0.73
C ALA A 80 -6.45 -1.43 -0.98
N ILE A 81 -7.40 -0.53 -1.24
CA ILE A 81 -8.73 -0.89 -1.71
C ILE A 81 -8.62 -1.29 -3.17
N GLU A 82 -9.31 -2.33 -3.58
CA GLU A 82 -9.36 -2.74 -4.99
C GLU A 82 -9.86 -1.59 -5.87
N GLY A 83 -9.10 -1.28 -6.93
CA GLY A 83 -9.40 -0.15 -7.82
C GLY A 83 -9.16 1.23 -7.20
N VAL A 84 -8.25 1.34 -6.22
CA VAL A 84 -7.98 2.58 -5.48
C VAL A 84 -7.59 3.76 -6.37
N ASP A 85 -6.93 3.52 -7.49
CA ASP A 85 -6.48 4.58 -8.40
C ASP A 85 -7.65 5.31 -9.08
N ASP A 86 -8.81 4.66 -9.18
CA ASP A 86 -10.04 5.22 -9.75
C ASP A 86 -11.00 5.79 -8.68
N LEU A 87 -10.62 5.71 -7.41
CA LEU A 87 -11.45 6.14 -6.29
C LEU A 87 -11.07 7.56 -5.82
N PRO A 88 -12.06 8.39 -5.43
CA PRO A 88 -11.79 9.62 -4.70
C PRO A 88 -11.00 9.37 -3.41
N ALA A 89 -10.14 10.32 -3.05
CA ALA A 89 -9.30 10.22 -1.86
C ALA A 89 -10.09 9.99 -0.56
N SER A 90 -11.28 10.58 -0.47
CA SER A 90 -12.20 10.42 0.67
C SER A 90 -12.55 8.96 0.97
N VAL A 91 -12.74 8.12 -0.06
CA VAL A 91 -12.99 6.68 0.14
C VAL A 91 -11.80 6.04 0.83
N GLY A 92 -10.59 6.26 0.30
CA GLY A 92 -9.37 5.72 0.89
C GLY A 92 -9.14 6.23 2.32
N ASN A 93 -9.43 7.51 2.59
CA ASN A 93 -9.27 8.09 3.91
C ASN A 93 -10.24 7.48 4.93
N VAL A 94 -11.52 7.34 4.60
CA VAL A 94 -12.52 6.73 5.49
C VAL A 94 -12.24 5.24 5.71
N MET A 95 -11.93 4.49 4.67
CA MET A 95 -11.72 3.03 4.77
C MET A 95 -10.42 2.65 5.49
N SER A 96 -9.45 3.57 5.61
CA SER A 96 -8.23 3.37 6.39
C SER A 96 -8.32 3.81 7.86
N GLN A 97 -9.46 4.34 8.29
CA GLN A 97 -9.70 4.62 9.71
C GLN A 97 -9.85 3.32 10.50
N PRO A 98 -9.77 3.34 11.84
CA PRO A 98 -9.90 2.15 12.69
C PRO A 98 -11.33 1.58 12.69
N ASN A 99 -11.80 1.22 11.50
CA ASN A 99 -13.07 0.54 11.27
C ASN A 99 -12.94 -0.96 11.55
N LEU A 100 -14.07 -1.63 11.79
CA LEU A 100 -14.07 -3.08 11.98
C LEU A 100 -13.42 -3.77 10.77
N LEU A 101 -12.32 -4.48 11.02
CA LEU A 101 -11.57 -5.21 10.00
C LEU A 101 -11.68 -6.71 10.21
N VAL A 102 -12.29 -7.40 9.24
CA VAL A 102 -12.49 -8.84 9.29
C VAL A 102 -11.84 -9.56 8.11
N ASN A 103 -11.53 -10.84 8.30
CA ASN A 103 -11.06 -11.71 7.21
C ASN A 103 -12.23 -12.40 6.47
N LEU A 104 -11.90 -13.24 5.49
CA LEU A 104 -12.89 -13.98 4.69
C LEU A 104 -13.74 -14.96 5.51
N GLN A 105 -13.35 -15.30 6.75
CA GLN A 105 -14.13 -16.11 7.69
C GLN A 105 -14.99 -15.25 8.63
N GLY A 106 -15.03 -13.94 8.43
CA GLY A 106 -15.75 -13.00 9.30
C GLY A 106 -15.09 -12.77 10.66
N LYS A 107 -13.84 -13.20 10.84
CA LYS A 107 -13.10 -13.00 12.09
C LYS A 107 -12.33 -11.71 12.06
N ARG A 108 -12.37 -10.97 13.18
CA ARG A 108 -11.55 -9.77 13.39
C ARG A 108 -10.07 -10.10 13.21
N ILE A 109 -9.35 -9.28 12.47
CA ILE A 109 -7.96 -9.55 12.09
C ILE A 109 -6.98 -9.02 13.15
N MET A 110 -7.25 -7.82 13.67
CA MET A 110 -6.33 -7.09 14.55
C MET A 110 -7.08 -6.16 15.49
N ASN A 111 -6.35 -5.51 16.39
CA ASN A 111 -6.87 -4.33 17.08
C ASN A 111 -6.82 -3.15 16.11
N GLU A 112 -7.97 -2.61 15.75
CA GLU A 112 -8.11 -1.57 14.73
C GLU A 112 -7.47 -0.23 15.13
N ASP A 113 -7.27 0.05 16.43
CA ASP A 113 -6.49 1.21 16.87
C ASP A 113 -5.06 1.24 16.31
N GLN A 114 -4.55 0.08 15.89
CA GLN A 114 -3.24 -0.05 15.27
C GLN A 114 -3.26 0.16 13.75
N MET A 115 -4.42 0.34 13.13
CA MET A 115 -4.55 0.54 11.67
C MET A 115 -3.91 1.85 11.18
N GLN A 116 -3.71 2.81 12.07
CA GLN A 116 -2.95 4.03 11.77
C GLN A 116 -1.51 3.73 11.32
N ASN A 117 -0.93 2.65 11.83
CA ASN A 117 0.35 2.16 11.36
C ASN A 117 0.13 1.25 10.15
N THR A 118 0.39 1.78 8.96
CA THR A 118 0.17 1.08 7.69
C THR A 118 0.92 -0.24 7.62
N THR A 119 2.10 -0.34 8.23
CA THR A 119 2.88 -1.58 8.30
C THR A 119 2.17 -2.65 9.13
N PHE A 120 1.56 -2.29 10.26
CA PHE A 120 0.81 -3.25 11.08
C PHE A 120 -0.46 -3.73 10.35
N LEU A 121 -1.21 -2.81 9.76
CA LEU A 121 -2.38 -3.14 8.95
C LEU A 121 -2.01 -4.09 7.81
N SER A 122 -0.98 -3.75 7.05
CA SER A 122 -0.57 -4.52 5.89
C SER A 122 -0.05 -5.90 6.26
N ASN A 123 0.75 -6.01 7.33
CA ASN A 123 1.20 -7.28 7.86
C ASN A 123 0.00 -8.14 8.32
N ALA A 124 -0.95 -7.55 9.03
CA ALA A 124 -2.14 -8.26 9.48
C ALA A 124 -2.97 -8.82 8.31
N VAL A 125 -3.17 -8.01 7.26
CA VAL A 125 -3.89 -8.42 6.05
C VAL A 125 -3.10 -9.44 5.24
N SER A 126 -1.78 -9.27 5.08
CA SER A 126 -0.94 -10.18 4.28
C SER A 126 -0.87 -11.61 4.84
N HIS A 127 -1.14 -11.79 6.12
CA HIS A 127 -1.22 -13.09 6.77
C HIS A 127 -2.60 -13.75 6.66
N GLN A 128 -3.60 -13.06 6.11
CA GLN A 128 -4.92 -13.65 5.90
C GLN A 128 -4.97 -14.48 4.63
N LYS A 129 -5.98 -15.37 4.54
CA LYS A 129 -6.28 -16.11 3.32
C LYS A 129 -6.48 -15.12 2.16
N ASP A 130 -5.87 -15.41 1.03
CA ASP A 130 -5.90 -14.59 -0.20
C ASP A 130 -5.39 -13.16 -0.01
N ARG A 131 -4.77 -12.85 1.16
CA ARG A 131 -4.27 -11.52 1.54
C ARG A 131 -5.36 -10.45 1.50
N VAL A 132 -6.57 -10.82 1.90
CA VAL A 132 -7.76 -9.95 1.88
C VAL A 132 -8.24 -9.67 3.30
N GLY A 133 -8.49 -8.38 3.57
CA GLY A 133 -9.24 -7.88 4.71
C GLY A 133 -10.45 -7.10 4.22
N ILE A 134 -11.55 -7.14 4.97
CA ILE A 134 -12.78 -6.42 4.67
C ILE A 134 -13.01 -5.40 5.78
N SER A 135 -12.94 -4.11 5.43
CA SER A 135 -13.27 -3.01 6.34
C SER A 135 -14.77 -2.74 6.29
N ILE A 136 -15.41 -2.76 7.45
CA ILE A 136 -16.87 -2.62 7.58
C ILE A 136 -17.16 -1.35 8.38
N ILE A 137 -18.00 -0.50 7.83
CA ILE A 137 -18.54 0.68 8.51
C ILE A 137 -20.06 0.70 8.37
N ASP A 138 -20.72 1.31 9.33
CA ASP A 138 -22.14 1.60 9.22
C ASP A 138 -22.40 3.06 8.81
N SER A 139 -23.66 3.37 8.55
CA SER A 139 -24.07 4.71 8.16
C SER A 139 -23.88 5.77 9.25
N SER A 140 -23.75 5.39 10.52
CA SER A 140 -23.48 6.34 11.60
C SER A 140 -22.02 6.76 11.63
N ILE A 141 -21.10 5.82 11.43
CA ILE A 141 -19.67 6.05 11.29
C ILE A 141 -19.41 6.90 10.03
N ALA A 142 -20.01 6.54 8.89
CA ALA A 142 -19.89 7.34 7.67
C ALA A 142 -20.33 8.79 7.87
N ARG A 143 -21.50 9.01 8.51
CA ARG A 143 -21.98 10.36 8.83
C ARG A 143 -21.10 11.10 9.81
N TYR A 144 -20.49 10.41 10.77
CA TYR A 144 -19.53 11.03 11.69
C TYR A 144 -18.34 11.60 10.93
N TYR A 145 -17.69 10.81 10.07
CA TYR A 145 -16.55 11.27 9.30
C TYR A 145 -16.91 12.37 8.30
N MET A 146 -18.03 12.28 7.62
CA MET A 146 -18.48 13.36 6.71
C MET A 146 -18.71 14.70 7.40
N ARG A 147 -19.03 14.71 8.70
CA ARG A 147 -19.27 15.93 9.47
C ARG A 147 -18.03 16.49 10.16
N ASN A 148 -17.14 15.60 10.59
CA ASN A 148 -16.02 15.96 11.47
C ASN A 148 -14.66 15.83 10.78
N GLY A 149 -14.62 15.23 9.59
CA GLY A 149 -13.38 14.76 8.98
C GLY A 149 -12.92 13.44 9.57
N VAL A 150 -11.83 12.91 9.04
CA VAL A 150 -11.22 11.68 9.56
C VAL A 150 -10.35 11.95 10.79
N ASP A 151 -10.32 11.01 11.73
CA ASP A 151 -9.57 11.15 12.97
C ASP A 151 -8.05 10.99 12.74
N ASN A 152 -7.68 10.17 11.76
CA ASN A 152 -6.29 9.87 11.44
C ASN A 152 -5.97 10.27 10.00
N VAL A 153 -5.03 11.19 9.86
CA VAL A 153 -4.61 11.74 8.57
C VAL A 153 -3.33 11.06 8.11
N SER A 154 -3.35 10.50 6.91
CA SER A 154 -2.17 9.89 6.30
C SER A 154 -1.23 10.96 5.71
N MET A 155 0.08 10.73 5.78
CA MET A 155 1.06 11.61 5.11
C MET A 155 0.89 11.66 3.59
N VAL A 156 0.35 10.60 2.99
CA VAL A 156 0.12 10.52 1.53
C VAL A 156 -1.26 11.01 1.12
N ARG A 157 -2.16 11.21 2.09
CA ARG A 157 -3.52 11.76 1.92
C ARG A 157 -3.78 12.72 3.08
N PRO A 158 -3.17 13.91 3.05
CA PRO A 158 -3.16 14.83 4.20
C PRO A 158 -4.48 15.60 4.41
N ASP A 159 -5.44 15.47 3.50
CA ASP A 159 -6.73 16.16 3.63
C ASP A 159 -7.66 15.36 4.56
N PRO A 160 -8.08 15.93 5.71
CA PRO A 160 -9.03 15.29 6.59
C PRO A 160 -10.48 15.40 6.10
N ASP A 161 -10.78 16.27 5.13
CA ASP A 161 -12.14 16.46 4.63
C ASP A 161 -12.58 15.25 3.79
N VAL A 162 -13.70 14.68 4.17
CA VAL A 162 -14.36 13.56 3.50
C VAL A 162 -15.86 13.81 3.38
N SER A 163 -16.26 15.06 3.31
CA SER A 163 -17.67 15.47 3.19
C SER A 163 -18.34 14.91 1.93
N ASP A 164 -17.56 14.65 0.88
CA ASP A 164 -17.99 14.06 -0.38
C ASP A 164 -18.11 12.51 -0.36
N PHE A 165 -17.82 11.87 0.77
CA PHE A 165 -17.71 10.39 0.85
C PHE A 165 -18.94 9.65 0.28
N ALA A 166 -20.16 10.13 0.54
CA ALA A 166 -21.37 9.49 0.02
C ALA A 166 -21.46 9.54 -1.50
N ASP A 167 -21.08 10.66 -2.11
CA ASP A 167 -21.07 10.82 -3.57
C ASP A 167 -19.89 10.06 -4.19
N ALA A 168 -18.76 10.01 -3.50
CA ALA A 168 -17.60 9.23 -3.89
C ALA A 168 -17.91 7.73 -3.97
N ILE A 169 -18.68 7.19 -3.03
CA ILE A 169 -19.14 5.78 -3.06
C ILE A 169 -20.06 5.53 -4.26
N LYS A 170 -21.01 6.42 -4.54
CA LYS A 170 -21.90 6.30 -5.71
C LYS A 170 -21.10 6.29 -7.01
N MET A 171 -20.18 7.26 -7.14
CA MET A 171 -19.32 7.35 -8.33
C MET A 171 -18.46 6.09 -8.51
N ALA A 172 -17.92 5.51 -7.44
CA ALA A 172 -17.17 4.28 -7.50
C ALA A 172 -18.03 3.09 -7.99
N GLN A 173 -19.29 3.00 -7.53
CA GLN A 173 -20.23 1.98 -7.99
C GLN A 173 -20.60 2.16 -9.47
N GLU A 174 -20.87 3.39 -9.90
CA GLU A 174 -21.18 3.71 -11.31
C GLU A 174 -20.02 3.37 -12.25
N LYS A 175 -18.78 3.52 -11.77
CA LYS A 175 -17.56 3.09 -12.49
C LYS A 175 -17.32 1.58 -12.43
N GLY A 176 -18.17 0.82 -11.74
CA GLY A 176 -18.03 -0.64 -11.64
C GLY A 176 -16.92 -1.11 -10.69
N ASN A 177 -16.59 -0.33 -9.66
CA ASN A 177 -15.63 -0.78 -8.66
C ASN A 177 -16.11 -2.05 -7.97
N THR A 178 -15.25 -3.07 -7.90
CA THR A 178 -15.55 -4.40 -7.37
C THR A 178 -15.12 -4.59 -5.91
N GLY A 179 -14.45 -3.61 -5.35
CA GLY A 179 -13.94 -3.62 -3.97
C GLY A 179 -14.86 -2.95 -2.95
N LEU A 180 -15.93 -2.25 -3.39
CA LEU A 180 -16.87 -1.53 -2.54
C LEU A 180 -18.27 -2.12 -2.59
N PHE A 181 -18.82 -2.45 -1.44
CA PHE A 181 -20.14 -3.05 -1.30
C PHE A 181 -21.02 -2.20 -0.38
N ILE A 182 -22.28 -2.01 -0.76
CA ILE A 182 -23.31 -1.35 0.06
C ILE A 182 -24.46 -2.32 0.26
N ALA A 183 -24.94 -2.41 1.49
CA ALA A 183 -26.08 -3.27 1.87
C ALA A 183 -26.88 -2.63 3.00
N ASP A 184 -28.13 -3.01 3.12
CA ASP A 184 -29.02 -2.55 4.18
C ASP A 184 -28.91 -3.42 5.44
N SER A 185 -28.30 -4.59 5.35
CA SER A 185 -28.03 -5.50 6.48
C SER A 185 -26.67 -6.18 6.37
N ILE A 186 -26.20 -6.76 7.48
CA ILE A 186 -24.95 -7.54 7.50
C ILE A 186 -25.09 -8.83 6.69
N GLU A 187 -26.25 -9.45 6.71
CA GLU A 187 -26.55 -10.66 5.93
C GLU A 187 -26.44 -10.36 4.43
N GLU A 188 -27.09 -9.30 3.97
CA GLU A 188 -27.00 -8.85 2.59
C GLU A 188 -25.57 -8.46 2.20
N LEU A 189 -24.83 -7.81 3.09
CA LEU A 189 -23.43 -7.47 2.86
C LEU A 189 -22.59 -8.72 2.67
N ALA A 190 -22.79 -9.75 3.50
CA ALA A 190 -22.10 -11.03 3.38
C ALA A 190 -22.43 -11.75 2.06
N GLU A 191 -23.67 -11.69 1.60
CA GLU A 191 -24.08 -12.24 0.31
C GLU A 191 -23.42 -11.48 -0.87
N LYS A 192 -23.47 -10.14 -0.84
CA LYS A 192 -22.89 -9.29 -1.90
C LYS A 192 -21.39 -9.45 -2.03
N THR A 193 -20.69 -9.53 -0.93
CA THR A 193 -19.24 -9.75 -0.95
C THR A 193 -18.89 -11.14 -1.48
N GLY A 194 -19.79 -12.12 -1.33
CA GLY A 194 -19.58 -13.50 -1.78
C GLY A 194 -18.31 -14.16 -1.24
N LYS A 195 -17.63 -13.48 -0.33
CA LYS A 195 -16.30 -13.83 0.19
C LYS A 195 -16.33 -14.19 1.67
N ILE A 196 -17.33 -13.69 2.43
CA ILE A 196 -17.42 -13.93 3.87
C ILE A 196 -18.10 -15.30 4.13
N GLY A 197 -17.45 -16.14 4.93
CA GLY A 197 -17.99 -17.45 5.33
C GLY A 197 -17.66 -18.62 4.40
N ARG A 198 -16.70 -18.47 3.51
CA ARG A 198 -16.20 -19.56 2.63
C ARG A 198 -14.87 -20.13 3.10
#